data_4e723bbf0db70bd42d705f73433c67f1
#
_entry.id   4e723bbf0db70bd42d705f73433c67f1
#
_cell.length_a   1.000
_cell.length_b   1.000
_cell.length_c   1.000
_cell.angle_alpha   90.00
_cell.angle_beta   90.00
_cell.angle_gamma   90.00
#
_symmetry.space_group_name_H-M   'P 1'
#
loop_
_entity.id
_entity.type
_entity.pdbx_description
1 polymer ?
#
loop_
_entity_poly.entity_id
_entity_poly.type
_entity_poly.pdbx_seq_one_letter_code
_entity_poly.pdbx_strand_id
1 'polypeptide(L)'
;MVRKVGLTDSVGFACLEDLQLSNSYMWGTAISLDYCGREDCIKGWKFGPYVRESYVIHMVKKGKGTFTIAGKTYELGPGQAFIIRPGEETTYRADDDDPWSYMWVGFHGYRAEDFIEAMGYVKGSPIIKIEQMDTCAECINKMLEYSQITRINEVKRMSALMLLFATIMEDNASDAQESDNIEYPSKIYVKAAVDFITEKYMNKIKIDDIADFIGISRSHLTGSFKKEMGVSPQEYLINFRLEKAASLLRSSKEQINIIAYQC
;
A
#
# COMPACT_ATOMS: atom_id res chain seq x y z
N MET A 1 11.23 18.42 11.75
CA MET A 1 12.43 19.25 11.61
C MET A 1 13.16 18.78 10.37
N VAL A 2 13.24 19.60 9.31
CA VAL A 2 14.05 19.25 8.14
C VAL A 2 15.50 19.26 8.60
N ARG A 3 16.06 18.10 8.89
CA ARG A 3 17.50 18.00 9.18
C ARG A 3 18.24 17.94 7.84
N LYS A 4 19.09 18.93 7.60
CA LYS A 4 20.28 18.70 6.80
C LYS A 4 21.18 17.78 7.64
N VAL A 5 21.07 16.48 7.48
CA VAL A 5 22.08 15.56 7.99
C VAL A 5 23.25 15.67 7.04
N GLY A 6 24.21 16.51 7.41
CA GLY A 6 25.42 16.70 6.64
C GLY A 6 26.32 15.47 6.72
N LEU A 7 26.35 14.71 5.66
CA LEU A 7 27.44 13.83 5.26
C LEU A 7 27.65 13.83 3.75
N THR A 8 26.97 14.69 3.00
CA THR A 8 27.17 14.78 1.56
C THR A 8 27.37 16.22 1.13
N ASP A 9 28.39 16.48 0.35
CA ASP A 9 28.59 17.72 -0.41
C ASP A 9 27.57 17.86 -1.55
N SER A 10 26.42 17.13 -1.45
CA SER A 10 25.38 17.09 -2.47
C SER A 10 24.63 18.40 -2.54
N VAL A 11 24.50 18.93 -3.72
CA VAL A 11 23.67 20.11 -4.02
C VAL A 11 22.21 19.62 -4.11
N GLY A 12 21.28 20.30 -3.40
CA GLY A 12 19.86 19.98 -3.51
C GLY A 12 19.33 18.86 -2.60
N PHE A 13 20.09 18.46 -1.57
CA PHE A 13 19.62 17.50 -0.56
C PHE A 13 18.48 18.08 0.29
N ALA A 14 17.37 17.37 0.41
CA ALA A 14 16.31 17.65 1.37
C ALA A 14 15.75 16.32 1.89
N CYS A 15 15.67 16.16 3.21
CA CYS A 15 15.17 14.96 3.86
C CYS A 15 14.30 15.32 5.06
N LEU A 16 13.26 14.52 5.28
CA LEU A 16 12.43 14.50 6.47
C LEU A 16 12.58 13.11 7.09
N GLU A 17 13.13 13.04 8.28
CA GLU A 17 13.41 11.80 9.02
C GLU A 17 12.71 11.78 10.40
N ASP A 18 12.65 10.62 11.01
CA ASP A 18 12.09 10.38 12.35
C ASP A 18 10.64 10.86 12.52
N LEU A 19 9.80 10.53 11.56
CA LEU A 19 8.36 10.72 11.68
C LEU A 19 7.70 9.67 12.59
N GLN A 20 8.47 8.75 13.15
CA GLN A 20 8.02 7.80 14.15
C GLN A 20 7.63 8.53 15.44
N LEU A 21 6.42 9.04 15.48
CA LEU A 21 5.78 9.55 16.70
C LEU A 21 5.52 8.37 17.63
N SER A 22 6.45 8.13 18.56
CA SER A 22 6.39 7.17 19.67
C SER A 22 5.78 5.79 19.36
N ASN A 23 6.58 4.77 19.51
CA ASN A 23 6.32 3.34 19.28
C ASN A 23 5.05 2.72 19.91
N SER A 24 4.26 3.45 20.68
CA SER A 24 3.16 2.86 21.44
C SER A 24 1.79 2.88 20.77
N TYR A 25 1.62 3.63 19.66
CA TYR A 25 0.33 3.71 18.95
C TYR A 25 0.36 3.15 17.52
N MET A 26 1.51 2.72 17.00
CA MET A 26 1.71 2.43 15.58
C MET A 26 1.74 0.95 15.18
N TRP A 27 1.69 0.04 16.12
CA TRP A 27 1.53 -1.40 15.86
C TRP A 27 0.07 -1.69 15.47
N GLY A 28 -0.28 -1.41 14.23
CA GLY A 28 -1.64 -1.64 13.70
C GLY A 28 -2.07 -0.67 12.62
N THR A 29 -1.23 0.27 12.22
CA THR A 29 -1.52 1.14 11.09
C THR A 29 -1.37 0.38 9.77
N ALA A 30 -2.31 0.61 8.85
CA ALA A 30 -2.24 -0.01 7.52
C ALA A 30 -0.96 0.40 6.80
N ILE A 31 -0.65 1.70 6.81
CA ILE A 31 0.57 2.31 6.27
C ILE A 31 0.97 3.50 7.15
N SER A 32 2.27 3.71 7.32
CA SER A 32 2.86 4.87 7.98
C SER A 32 4.09 5.35 7.22
N LEU A 33 4.24 6.67 7.11
CA LEU A 33 5.42 7.31 6.54
C LEU A 33 6.54 7.38 7.60
N ASP A 34 7.73 6.87 7.29
CA ASP A 34 8.90 6.92 8.16
C ASP A 34 9.79 8.11 7.81
N TYR A 35 10.07 8.26 6.54
CA TYR A 35 10.93 9.33 6.01
C TYR A 35 10.70 9.54 4.51
N CYS A 36 11.07 10.69 4.02
CA CYS A 36 11.11 10.97 2.58
C CYS A 36 12.19 12.01 2.28
N GLY A 37 12.62 12.07 1.03
CA GLY A 37 13.63 13.04 0.63
C GLY A 37 13.90 13.06 -0.85
N ARG A 38 14.85 13.92 -1.22
CA ARG A 38 15.43 14.04 -2.55
C ARG A 38 16.90 14.44 -2.46
N GLU A 39 17.67 14.04 -3.45
CA GLU A 39 19.09 14.34 -3.54
C GLU A 39 19.55 14.42 -4.99
N ASP A 40 20.36 15.45 -5.29
CA ASP A 40 21.15 15.50 -6.50
C ASP A 40 22.55 14.96 -6.17
N CYS A 41 22.84 13.72 -6.56
CA CYS A 41 24.06 13.04 -6.18
C CYS A 41 25.28 13.61 -6.88
N ILE A 42 26.42 13.62 -6.18
CA ILE A 42 27.74 13.84 -6.79
C ILE A 42 28.21 12.58 -7.52
N LYS A 43 29.17 12.74 -8.40
CA LYS A 43 29.80 11.65 -9.16
C LYS A 43 30.27 10.53 -8.25
N GLY A 44 29.87 9.29 -8.58
CA GLY A 44 30.27 8.09 -7.86
C GLY A 44 29.76 7.98 -6.42
N TRP A 45 28.85 8.86 -5.99
CA TRP A 45 28.25 8.79 -4.65
C TRP A 45 27.67 7.40 -4.40
N LYS A 46 28.00 6.81 -3.26
CA LYS A 46 27.63 5.44 -2.93
C LYS A 46 26.98 5.36 -1.55
N PHE A 47 25.92 4.58 -1.45
CA PHE A 47 25.31 4.22 -0.18
C PHE A 47 25.27 2.69 -0.04
N GLY A 48 25.56 2.21 1.17
CA GLY A 48 25.56 0.78 1.47
C GLY A 48 26.95 0.13 1.42
N PRO A 49 27.05 -1.19 1.74
CA PRO A 49 25.91 -2.09 2.01
C PRO A 49 25.16 -1.70 3.29
N TYR A 50 23.84 -1.76 3.25
CA TYR A 50 22.98 -1.42 4.39
C TYR A 50 21.66 -2.22 4.36
N VAL A 51 21.18 -2.61 5.55
CA VAL A 51 19.89 -3.30 5.77
C VAL A 51 18.91 -2.31 6.39
N ARG A 52 17.70 -2.19 5.82
CA ARG A 52 16.65 -1.29 6.31
C ARG A 52 15.56 -2.07 7.01
N GLU A 53 14.86 -1.41 7.94
CA GLU A 53 13.67 -1.95 8.62
C GLU A 53 12.36 -1.54 7.92
N SER A 54 12.41 -0.55 7.05
CA SER A 54 11.27 -0.01 6.29
C SER A 54 11.32 -0.44 4.83
N TYR A 55 10.16 -0.48 4.19
CA TYR A 55 10.09 -0.45 2.73
C TYR A 55 10.56 0.89 2.21
N VAL A 56 11.31 0.90 1.12
CA VAL A 56 11.77 2.14 0.50
C VAL A 56 11.59 2.09 -1.00
N ILE A 57 11.03 3.15 -1.56
CA ILE A 57 10.97 3.37 -3.00
C ILE A 57 11.92 4.51 -3.34
N HIS A 58 12.91 4.25 -4.21
CA HIS A 58 13.77 5.27 -4.79
C HIS A 58 13.39 5.48 -6.26
N MET A 59 13.10 6.71 -6.65
CA MET A 59 12.65 7.09 -7.98
C MET A 59 13.71 7.95 -8.66
N VAL A 60 14.26 7.52 -9.79
CA VAL A 60 15.31 8.23 -10.52
C VAL A 60 14.69 9.29 -11.42
N LYS A 61 15.00 10.57 -11.15
CA LYS A 61 14.47 11.71 -11.89
C LYS A 61 15.34 12.08 -13.10
N LYS A 62 16.67 12.04 -12.92
CA LYS A 62 17.68 12.41 -13.95
C LYS A 62 18.92 11.56 -13.75
N GLY A 63 19.79 11.55 -14.75
CA GLY A 63 21.06 10.84 -14.69
C GLY A 63 20.90 9.35 -14.55
N LYS A 64 21.93 8.64 -14.15
CA LYS A 64 21.93 7.18 -14.02
C LYS A 64 22.76 6.70 -12.84
N GLY A 65 22.58 5.43 -12.51
CA GLY A 65 23.32 4.77 -11.44
C GLY A 65 23.03 3.29 -11.38
N THR A 66 23.59 2.63 -10.39
CA THR A 66 23.45 1.19 -10.17
C THR A 66 22.82 0.88 -8.82
N PHE A 67 21.98 -0.15 -8.78
CA PHE A 67 21.40 -0.71 -7.57
C PHE A 67 21.76 -2.20 -7.48
N THR A 68 22.30 -2.63 -6.36
CA THR A 68 22.71 -4.01 -6.11
C THR A 68 21.95 -4.60 -4.94
N ILE A 69 21.33 -5.75 -5.15
CA ILE A 69 20.59 -6.54 -4.16
C ILE A 69 20.82 -8.03 -4.44
N ALA A 70 21.00 -8.84 -3.40
CA ALA A 70 21.22 -10.28 -3.50
C ALA A 70 22.28 -10.68 -4.55
N GLY A 71 23.36 -9.90 -4.66
CA GLY A 71 24.47 -10.14 -5.60
C GLY A 71 24.16 -9.77 -7.06
N LYS A 72 22.95 -9.27 -7.37
CA LYS A 72 22.55 -8.83 -8.71
C LYS A 72 22.57 -7.32 -8.79
N THR A 73 23.20 -6.78 -9.84
CA THR A 73 23.28 -5.34 -10.09
C THR A 73 22.37 -4.95 -11.25
N TYR A 74 21.61 -3.88 -11.05
CA TYR A 74 20.69 -3.27 -12.01
C TYR A 74 21.19 -1.87 -12.34
N GLU A 75 21.21 -1.52 -13.63
CA GLU A 75 21.42 -0.15 -14.08
C GLU A 75 20.07 0.56 -14.18
N LEU A 76 19.99 1.78 -13.65
CA LEU A 76 18.76 2.57 -13.67
C LEU A 76 19.02 3.98 -14.19
N GLY A 77 18.00 4.50 -14.87
CA GLY A 77 17.93 5.86 -15.38
C GLY A 77 16.57 6.52 -15.12
N PRO A 78 16.34 7.69 -15.73
CA PRO A 78 15.09 8.44 -15.55
C PRO A 78 13.85 7.62 -15.86
N GLY A 79 12.78 7.80 -15.07
CA GLY A 79 11.53 7.08 -15.25
C GLY A 79 11.53 5.65 -14.69
N GLN A 80 12.54 5.31 -13.90
CA GLN A 80 12.63 4.03 -13.20
C GLN A 80 12.72 4.23 -11.69
N ALA A 81 12.24 3.25 -10.94
CA ALA A 81 12.39 3.21 -9.50
C ALA A 81 12.84 1.82 -9.06
N PHE A 82 13.52 1.76 -7.90
CA PHE A 82 13.82 0.50 -7.24
C PHE A 82 13.20 0.45 -5.86
N ILE A 83 12.71 -0.73 -5.50
CA ILE A 83 12.04 -1.01 -4.24
C ILE A 83 12.98 -1.85 -3.37
N ILE A 84 13.16 -1.41 -2.12
CA ILE A 84 13.89 -2.12 -1.07
C ILE A 84 12.87 -2.61 -0.06
N ARG A 85 12.93 -3.91 0.30
CA ARG A 85 12.10 -4.50 1.35
C ARG A 85 12.87 -4.56 2.68
N PRO A 86 12.17 -4.58 3.81
CA PRO A 86 12.79 -4.78 5.12
C PRO A 86 13.67 -6.03 5.15
N GLY A 87 14.84 -5.93 5.77
CA GLY A 87 15.76 -7.04 5.94
C GLY A 87 16.67 -7.34 4.73
N GLU A 88 16.50 -6.65 3.61
CA GLU A 88 17.34 -6.84 2.43
C GLU A 88 18.60 -5.95 2.50
N GLU A 89 19.78 -6.58 2.34
CA GLU A 89 21.04 -5.84 2.20
C GLU A 89 21.17 -5.29 0.79
N THR A 90 21.36 -3.99 0.69
CA THR A 90 21.41 -3.27 -0.59
C THR A 90 22.55 -2.29 -0.66
N THR A 91 23.02 -2.06 -1.88
CA THR A 91 24.00 -1.00 -2.21
C THR A 91 23.53 -0.29 -3.47
N TYR A 92 23.71 1.02 -3.53
CA TYR A 92 23.46 1.78 -4.75
C TYR A 92 24.49 2.88 -4.93
N ARG A 93 24.78 3.20 -6.22
CA ARG A 93 25.86 4.12 -6.59
C ARG A 93 25.46 4.96 -7.79
N ALA A 94 25.66 6.26 -7.68
CA ALA A 94 25.54 7.20 -8.79
C ALA A 94 26.66 6.98 -9.82
N ASP A 95 26.36 7.21 -11.09
CA ASP A 95 27.32 7.13 -12.17
C ASP A 95 28.43 8.18 -12.02
N ASP A 96 29.60 7.93 -12.60
CA ASP A 96 30.75 8.81 -12.48
C ASP A 96 30.70 9.98 -13.47
N ASP A 97 29.97 9.85 -14.57
CA ASP A 97 29.85 10.86 -15.61
C ASP A 97 28.52 11.58 -15.61
N ASP A 98 27.42 10.83 -15.38
CA ASP A 98 26.04 11.31 -15.36
C ASP A 98 25.33 10.87 -14.07
N PRO A 99 25.73 11.42 -12.89
CA PRO A 99 25.19 11.00 -11.62
C PRO A 99 23.71 11.32 -11.52
N TRP A 100 22.96 10.37 -10.94
CA TRP A 100 21.52 10.53 -10.81
C TRP A 100 21.09 11.59 -9.79
N SER A 101 19.92 12.15 -10.06
CA SER A 101 19.07 12.84 -9.10
C SER A 101 17.89 11.92 -8.80
N TYR A 102 17.66 11.62 -7.53
CA TYR A 102 16.58 10.74 -7.12
C TYR A 102 15.76 11.28 -5.95
N MET A 103 14.60 10.72 -5.79
CA MET A 103 13.72 10.94 -4.65
C MET A 103 13.43 9.62 -3.97
N TRP A 104 13.12 9.65 -2.67
CA TRP A 104 12.77 8.44 -1.95
C TRP A 104 11.65 8.66 -0.95
N VAL A 105 10.98 7.57 -0.61
CA VAL A 105 10.01 7.47 0.48
C VAL A 105 10.22 6.15 1.22
N GLY A 106 10.35 6.23 2.54
CA GLY A 106 10.40 5.08 3.44
C GLY A 106 9.10 4.98 4.22
N PHE A 107 8.55 3.78 4.32
CA PHE A 107 7.27 3.52 4.97
C PHE A 107 7.20 2.11 5.56
N HIS A 108 6.28 1.90 6.50
CA HIS A 108 5.96 0.59 7.05
C HIS A 108 4.46 0.45 7.27
N GLY A 109 4.00 -0.74 7.66
CA GLY A 109 2.60 -1.04 7.97
C GLY A 109 2.21 -2.45 7.58
N TYR A 110 1.12 -2.98 8.16
CA TYR A 110 0.71 -4.36 7.89
C TYR A 110 0.20 -4.58 6.44
N ARG A 111 -0.07 -3.50 5.70
CA ARG A 111 -0.46 -3.54 4.28
C ARG A 111 0.65 -3.10 3.32
N ALA A 112 1.86 -2.84 3.82
CA ALA A 112 2.94 -2.33 2.97
C ALA A 112 3.28 -3.28 1.81
N GLU A 113 3.28 -4.60 2.05
CA GLU A 113 3.50 -5.60 1.00
C GLU A 113 2.40 -5.54 -0.07
N ASP A 114 1.12 -5.45 0.32
CA ASP A 114 0.00 -5.34 -0.63
C ASP A 114 0.17 -4.13 -1.56
N PHE A 115 0.63 -2.99 -1.01
CA PHE A 115 0.83 -1.77 -1.79
C PHE A 115 1.99 -1.90 -2.79
N ILE A 116 3.14 -2.46 -2.38
CA ILE A 116 4.26 -2.62 -3.33
C ILE A 116 3.96 -3.64 -4.43
N GLU A 117 3.22 -4.71 -4.12
CA GLU A 117 2.75 -5.66 -5.13
C GLU A 117 1.80 -4.98 -6.13
N ALA A 118 0.86 -4.15 -5.65
CA ALA A 118 -0.04 -3.37 -6.50
C ALA A 118 0.69 -2.32 -7.35
N MET A 119 1.87 -1.84 -6.92
CA MET A 119 2.76 -0.96 -7.69
C MET A 119 3.59 -1.72 -8.76
N GLY A 120 3.35 -3.01 -8.96
CA GLY A 120 4.06 -3.81 -9.95
C GLY A 120 5.34 -4.49 -9.44
N TYR A 121 5.60 -4.47 -8.12
CA TYR A 121 6.71 -5.22 -7.56
C TYR A 121 6.51 -6.71 -7.76
N VAL A 122 7.52 -7.37 -8.33
CA VAL A 122 7.58 -8.82 -8.44
C VAL A 122 8.82 -9.32 -7.71
N LYS A 123 8.68 -10.37 -6.90
CA LYS A 123 9.80 -10.97 -6.16
C LYS A 123 10.94 -11.35 -7.11
N GLY A 124 12.11 -10.79 -6.87
CA GLY A 124 13.32 -10.97 -7.70
C GLY A 124 13.43 -9.97 -8.87
N SER A 125 12.45 -9.05 -9.03
CA SER A 125 12.49 -7.93 -9.97
C SER A 125 12.13 -6.63 -9.22
N PRO A 126 13.08 -6.01 -8.52
CA PRO A 126 12.81 -4.86 -7.65
C PRO A 126 12.66 -3.53 -8.41
N ILE A 127 12.68 -3.55 -9.72
CA ILE A 127 12.62 -2.36 -10.58
C ILE A 127 11.21 -2.19 -11.12
N ILE A 128 10.66 -0.98 -10.97
CA ILE A 128 9.35 -0.59 -11.51
C ILE A 128 9.49 0.66 -12.38
N LYS A 129 8.49 0.91 -13.21
CA LYS A 129 8.43 2.07 -14.11
C LYS A 129 7.73 3.24 -13.41
N ILE A 130 8.16 4.47 -13.71
CA ILE A 130 7.52 5.72 -13.26
C ILE A 130 7.33 6.60 -14.50
N GLU A 131 6.11 6.71 -14.96
CA GLU A 131 5.75 7.58 -16.09
C GLU A 131 5.43 9.00 -15.62
N GLN A 132 4.72 9.12 -14.49
CA GLN A 132 4.26 10.37 -13.91
C GLN A 132 5.26 10.95 -12.90
N MET A 133 6.54 11.03 -13.29
CA MET A 133 7.62 11.47 -12.39
C MET A 133 7.40 12.86 -11.77
N ASP A 134 6.81 13.80 -12.50
CA ASP A 134 6.54 15.13 -11.98
C ASP A 134 5.47 15.12 -10.89
N THR A 135 4.41 14.33 -11.04
CA THR A 135 3.39 14.11 -10.00
C THR A 135 4.01 13.47 -8.76
N CYS A 136 4.86 12.47 -8.93
CA CYS A 136 5.61 11.86 -7.84
C CYS A 136 6.49 12.88 -7.11
N ALA A 137 7.17 13.75 -7.87
CA ALA A 137 8.02 14.81 -7.32
C ALA A 137 7.20 15.83 -6.50
N GLU A 138 6.02 16.20 -6.97
CA GLU A 138 5.10 17.07 -6.22
C GLU A 138 4.65 16.44 -4.90
N CYS A 139 4.37 15.14 -4.87
CA CYS A 139 4.00 14.42 -3.65
C CYS A 139 5.14 14.44 -2.63
N ILE A 140 6.39 14.16 -3.06
CA ILE A 140 7.57 14.23 -2.19
C ILE A 140 7.78 15.66 -1.67
N ASN A 141 7.68 16.68 -2.53
CA ASN A 141 7.82 18.08 -2.12
C ASN A 141 6.76 18.50 -1.10
N LYS A 142 5.50 18.08 -1.26
CA LYS A 142 4.42 18.32 -0.28
C LYS A 142 4.72 17.66 1.06
N MET A 143 5.20 16.42 1.07
CA MET A 143 5.61 15.76 2.31
C MET A 143 6.72 16.51 3.03
N LEU A 144 7.73 17.00 2.30
CA LEU A 144 8.84 17.81 2.83
C LEU A 144 8.37 19.18 3.36
N GLU A 145 7.43 19.83 2.69
CA GLU A 145 6.82 21.09 3.13
C GLU A 145 6.11 20.96 4.46
N TYR A 146 5.39 19.86 4.68
CA TYR A 146 4.65 19.58 5.92
C TYR A 146 5.56 19.02 7.04
N SER A 147 6.73 19.62 7.24
CA SER A 147 7.80 19.13 8.11
C SER A 147 7.51 19.27 9.63
N GLN A 148 6.55 20.13 10.03
CA GLN A 148 6.20 20.27 11.43
C GLN A 148 5.42 19.05 11.93
N ILE A 149 5.75 18.59 13.16
CA ILE A 149 5.10 17.45 13.81
C ILE A 149 3.78 17.91 14.42
N THR A 150 2.73 17.94 13.62
CA THR A 150 1.35 18.22 14.02
C THR A 150 0.42 17.18 13.41
N ARG A 151 -0.74 16.92 14.06
CA ARG A 151 -1.76 16.00 13.50
C ARG A 151 -2.24 16.43 12.12
N ILE A 152 -2.35 17.72 11.87
CA ILE A 152 -2.77 18.26 10.57
C ILE A 152 -1.72 17.92 9.51
N ASN A 153 -0.44 18.15 9.81
CA ASN A 153 0.64 17.85 8.86
C ASN A 153 0.85 16.35 8.68
N GLU A 154 0.62 15.54 9.72
CA GLU A 154 0.60 14.08 9.60
C GLU A 154 -0.44 13.61 8.57
N VAL A 155 -1.69 14.09 8.69
CA VAL A 155 -2.76 13.76 7.72
C VAL A 155 -2.41 14.26 6.32
N LYS A 156 -1.84 15.46 6.18
CA LYS A 156 -1.39 15.99 4.88
C LYS A 156 -0.26 15.15 4.26
N ARG A 157 0.73 14.73 5.07
CA ARG A 157 1.80 13.83 4.59
C ARG A 157 1.24 12.48 4.15
N MET A 158 0.32 11.90 4.92
CA MET A 158 -0.35 10.64 4.56
C MET A 158 -1.17 10.77 3.28
N SER A 159 -1.86 11.90 3.08
CA SER A 159 -2.58 12.19 1.83
C SER A 159 -1.63 12.24 0.63
N ALA A 160 -0.48 12.91 0.77
CA ALA A 160 0.53 12.97 -0.29
C ALA A 160 1.18 11.60 -0.56
N LEU A 161 1.41 10.78 0.49
CA LEU A 161 1.90 9.41 0.37
C LEU A 161 0.91 8.52 -0.38
N MET A 162 -0.38 8.60 -0.04
CA MET A 162 -1.42 7.81 -0.72
C MET A 162 -1.57 8.21 -2.19
N LEU A 163 -1.47 9.51 -2.51
CA LEU A 163 -1.48 9.98 -3.89
C LEU A 163 -0.25 9.47 -4.65
N LEU A 164 0.95 9.50 -4.05
CA LEU A 164 2.16 8.92 -4.64
C LEU A 164 1.96 7.44 -4.97
N PHE A 165 1.40 6.66 -4.04
CA PHE A 165 1.15 5.25 -4.25
C PHE A 165 0.16 5.00 -5.39
N ALA A 166 -0.95 5.75 -5.43
CA ALA A 166 -1.94 5.66 -6.51
C ALA A 166 -1.31 5.95 -7.87
N THR A 167 -0.51 7.02 -7.97
CA THR A 167 0.21 7.39 -9.21
C THR A 167 1.15 6.28 -9.68
N ILE A 168 1.92 5.66 -8.78
CA ILE A 168 2.81 4.55 -9.14
C ILE A 168 2.02 3.30 -9.56
N MET A 169 0.88 3.03 -8.91
CA MET A 169 0.00 1.92 -9.31
C MET A 169 -0.58 2.13 -10.70
N GLU A 170 -1.02 3.35 -11.02
CA GLU A 170 -1.51 3.70 -12.38
C GLU A 170 -0.44 3.47 -13.44
N ASP A 171 0.82 3.89 -13.19
CA ASP A 171 1.94 3.71 -14.12
C ASP A 171 2.29 2.24 -14.38
N ASN A 172 1.95 1.34 -13.46
CA ASN A 172 2.28 -0.09 -13.53
C ASN A 172 1.05 -1.00 -13.67
N ALA A 173 -0.13 -0.41 -13.86
CA ALA A 173 -1.32 -1.17 -14.23
C ALA A 173 -1.09 -1.83 -15.60
N SER A 174 -1.27 -3.14 -15.71
CA SER A 174 -1.13 -3.84 -16.99
C SER A 174 -2.20 -3.37 -17.98
N ASP A 175 -1.83 -3.13 -19.24
CA ASP A 175 -2.73 -2.74 -20.36
C ASP A 175 -3.92 -3.69 -20.59
N ALA A 176 -3.93 -4.85 -19.91
CA ALA A 176 -5.00 -5.84 -19.97
C ALA A 176 -6.14 -5.60 -18.96
N GLN A 177 -6.00 -4.62 -18.08
CA GLN A 177 -7.06 -4.21 -17.15
C GLN A 177 -7.31 -2.72 -17.39
N GLU A 178 -8.51 -2.40 -17.89
CA GLU A 178 -8.99 -1.02 -17.93
C GLU A 178 -8.63 -0.32 -16.62
N SER A 179 -8.03 0.85 -16.70
CA SER A 179 -7.33 1.61 -15.64
C SER A 179 -8.12 1.90 -14.35
N ASP A 180 -9.34 1.40 -14.24
CA ASP A 180 -10.20 1.57 -13.07
C ASP A 180 -10.20 0.36 -12.10
N ASN A 181 -9.44 -0.72 -12.39
CA ASN A 181 -9.57 -1.97 -11.63
C ASN A 181 -8.22 -2.62 -11.29
N ILE A 182 -7.43 -1.98 -10.43
CA ILE A 182 -6.55 -2.77 -9.56
C ILE A 182 -7.49 -3.40 -8.52
N GLU A 183 -8.04 -4.56 -8.87
CA GLU A 183 -8.97 -5.27 -8.02
C GLU A 183 -8.29 -5.64 -6.69
N TYR A 184 -8.94 -5.29 -5.60
CA TYR A 184 -8.52 -5.80 -4.30
C TYR A 184 -8.49 -7.34 -4.32
N PRO A 185 -7.55 -7.99 -3.61
CA PRO A 185 -7.55 -9.43 -3.46
C PRO A 185 -8.95 -9.94 -3.05
N SER A 186 -9.41 -11.04 -3.65
CA SER A 186 -10.73 -11.64 -3.38
C SER A 186 -11.09 -11.68 -1.89
N LYS A 187 -10.08 -11.89 -1.02
CA LYS A 187 -10.22 -11.91 0.45
C LYS A 187 -10.79 -10.61 1.03
N ILE A 188 -10.49 -9.46 0.45
CA ILE A 188 -10.99 -8.16 0.96
C ILE A 188 -12.47 -8.02 0.68
N TYR A 189 -12.91 -8.36 -0.54
CA TYR A 189 -14.33 -8.36 -0.89
C TYR A 189 -15.13 -9.36 -0.07
N VAL A 190 -14.58 -10.56 0.13
CA VAL A 190 -15.23 -11.60 0.95
C VAL A 190 -15.33 -11.16 2.41
N LYS A 191 -14.28 -10.56 2.97
CA LYS A 191 -14.31 -10.02 4.33
C LYS A 191 -15.38 -8.93 4.46
N ALA A 192 -15.42 -7.95 3.57
CA ALA A 192 -16.44 -6.89 3.59
C ALA A 192 -17.86 -7.45 3.47
N ALA A 193 -18.06 -8.49 2.62
CA ALA A 193 -19.34 -9.16 2.50
C ALA A 193 -19.76 -9.92 3.78
N VAL A 194 -18.83 -10.60 4.42
CA VAL A 194 -19.05 -11.29 5.70
C VAL A 194 -19.41 -10.29 6.80
N ASP A 195 -18.70 -9.17 6.88
CA ASP A 195 -18.96 -8.10 7.85
C ASP A 195 -20.35 -7.50 7.62
N PHE A 196 -20.73 -7.22 6.37
CA PHE A 196 -22.06 -6.74 6.00
C PHE A 196 -23.16 -7.75 6.39
N ILE A 197 -22.99 -9.03 6.05
CA ILE A 197 -23.93 -10.10 6.42
C ILE A 197 -24.08 -10.17 7.93
N THR A 198 -22.98 -10.16 8.67
CA THR A 198 -22.99 -10.25 10.13
C THR A 198 -23.74 -9.10 10.78
N GLU A 199 -23.65 -7.90 10.23
CA GLU A 199 -24.35 -6.73 10.74
C GLU A 199 -25.83 -6.67 10.33
N LYS A 200 -26.15 -7.10 9.10
CA LYS A 200 -27.46 -6.87 8.48
C LYS A 200 -28.31 -8.13 8.27
N TYR A 201 -27.87 -9.32 8.74
CA TYR A 201 -28.58 -10.60 8.46
C TYR A 201 -30.06 -10.62 8.86
N MET A 202 -30.46 -9.86 9.88
CA MET A 202 -31.86 -9.74 10.32
C MET A 202 -32.74 -8.99 9.30
N ASN A 203 -32.16 -8.24 8.39
CA ASN A 203 -32.86 -7.48 7.38
C ASN A 203 -33.08 -8.33 6.12
N LYS A 204 -34.04 -7.93 5.26
CA LYS A 204 -34.26 -8.56 3.95
C LYS A 204 -33.18 -8.14 2.96
N ILE A 205 -31.93 -8.53 3.19
CA ILE A 205 -30.81 -8.25 2.29
C ILE A 205 -30.79 -9.22 1.11
N LYS A 206 -30.44 -8.70 -0.07
CA LYS A 206 -30.16 -9.45 -1.29
C LYS A 206 -28.66 -9.47 -1.55
N ILE A 207 -28.19 -10.40 -2.37
CA ILE A 207 -26.77 -10.43 -2.75
C ILE A 207 -26.37 -9.20 -3.58
N ASP A 208 -27.32 -8.65 -4.32
CA ASP A 208 -27.11 -7.38 -5.04
C ASP A 208 -26.82 -6.23 -4.08
N ASP A 209 -27.55 -6.14 -2.95
CA ASP A 209 -27.31 -5.09 -1.94
C ASP A 209 -25.90 -5.18 -1.34
N ILE A 210 -25.38 -6.40 -1.18
CA ILE A 210 -24.02 -6.64 -0.70
C ILE A 210 -22.99 -6.21 -1.77
N ALA A 211 -23.23 -6.60 -3.02
CA ALA A 211 -22.35 -6.25 -4.14
C ALA A 211 -22.28 -4.74 -4.35
N ASP A 212 -23.43 -4.05 -4.31
CA ASP A 212 -23.54 -2.58 -4.43
C ASP A 212 -22.83 -1.88 -3.25
N PHE A 213 -22.99 -2.38 -2.03
CA PHE A 213 -22.30 -1.83 -0.85
C PHE A 213 -20.78 -1.91 -0.97
N ILE A 214 -20.26 -3.00 -1.55
CA ILE A 214 -18.82 -3.23 -1.73
C ILE A 214 -18.30 -2.49 -2.99
N GLY A 215 -19.19 -2.11 -3.91
CA GLY A 215 -18.84 -1.43 -5.18
C GLY A 215 -18.35 -2.38 -6.27
N ILE A 216 -18.80 -3.66 -6.28
CA ILE A 216 -18.43 -4.66 -7.27
C ILE A 216 -19.67 -5.32 -7.91
N SER A 217 -19.49 -5.98 -9.05
CA SER A 217 -20.59 -6.74 -9.65
C SER A 217 -20.96 -7.97 -8.82
N ARG A 218 -22.25 -8.38 -8.89
CA ARG A 218 -22.72 -9.61 -8.26
C ARG A 218 -21.93 -10.86 -8.70
N SER A 219 -21.56 -10.91 -9.99
CA SER A 219 -20.78 -12.01 -10.55
C SER A 219 -19.39 -12.07 -9.93
N HIS A 220 -18.75 -10.93 -9.77
CA HIS A 220 -17.44 -10.80 -9.14
C HIS A 220 -17.50 -11.22 -7.66
N LEU A 221 -18.49 -10.70 -6.89
CA LEU A 221 -18.71 -11.12 -5.51
C LEU A 221 -18.90 -12.63 -5.38
N THR A 222 -19.72 -13.22 -6.26
CA THR A 222 -20.01 -14.66 -6.24
C THR A 222 -18.76 -15.49 -6.55
N GLY A 223 -17.96 -15.07 -7.52
CA GLY A 223 -16.69 -15.73 -7.88
C GLY A 223 -15.67 -15.66 -6.74
N SER A 224 -15.47 -14.47 -6.17
CA SER A 224 -14.58 -14.23 -5.02
C SER A 224 -14.99 -15.07 -3.80
N PHE A 225 -16.29 -15.12 -3.50
CA PHE A 225 -16.80 -15.87 -2.36
C PHE A 225 -16.58 -17.38 -2.52
N LYS A 226 -16.88 -17.93 -3.71
CA LYS A 226 -16.64 -19.36 -4.01
C LYS A 226 -15.16 -19.71 -3.92
N LYS A 227 -14.29 -18.82 -4.42
CA LYS A 227 -12.83 -19.01 -4.39
C LYS A 227 -12.27 -19.06 -2.97
N GLU A 228 -12.71 -18.16 -2.10
CA GLU A 228 -12.14 -17.99 -0.74
C GLU A 228 -12.86 -18.84 0.31
N MET A 229 -14.18 -19.02 0.20
CA MET A 229 -15.03 -19.69 1.22
C MET A 229 -15.56 -21.04 0.77
N GLY A 230 -15.41 -21.43 -0.49
CA GLY A 230 -15.94 -22.68 -1.04
C GLY A 230 -17.45 -22.71 -1.27
N VAL A 231 -18.17 -21.66 -0.86
CA VAL A 231 -19.65 -21.55 -0.96
C VAL A 231 -20.04 -20.23 -1.63
N SER A 232 -21.27 -20.12 -2.10
CA SER A 232 -21.78 -18.84 -2.62
C SER A 232 -22.15 -17.88 -1.47
N PRO A 233 -22.20 -16.54 -1.73
CA PRO A 233 -22.66 -15.58 -0.74
C PRO A 233 -24.09 -15.87 -0.25
N GLN A 234 -24.95 -16.38 -1.14
CA GLN A 234 -26.33 -16.76 -0.81
C GLN A 234 -26.38 -17.94 0.18
N GLU A 235 -25.59 -18.98 -0.09
CA GLU A 235 -25.48 -20.14 0.82
C GLU A 235 -24.90 -19.73 2.16
N TYR A 236 -23.88 -18.87 2.17
CA TYR A 236 -23.30 -18.36 3.40
C TYR A 236 -24.33 -17.58 4.23
N LEU A 237 -25.09 -16.67 3.62
CA LEU A 237 -26.15 -15.92 4.31
C LEU A 237 -27.22 -16.85 4.92
N ILE A 238 -27.65 -17.86 4.16
CA ILE A 238 -28.66 -18.85 4.66
C ILE A 238 -28.08 -19.62 5.84
N ASN A 239 -26.87 -20.15 5.72
CA ASN A 239 -26.24 -20.93 6.79
C ASN A 239 -26.01 -20.07 8.04
N PHE A 240 -25.56 -18.81 7.87
CA PHE A 240 -25.38 -17.87 8.97
C PHE A 240 -26.68 -17.61 9.73
N ARG A 241 -27.81 -17.41 9.01
CA ARG A 241 -29.15 -17.25 9.61
C ARG A 241 -29.59 -18.48 10.35
N LEU A 242 -29.40 -19.67 9.77
CA LEU A 242 -29.77 -20.96 10.40
C LEU A 242 -28.95 -21.20 11.67
N GLU A 243 -27.65 -20.89 11.67
CA GLU A 243 -26.80 -20.99 12.87
C GLU A 243 -27.25 -20.02 13.97
N LYS A 244 -27.61 -18.79 13.61
CA LYS A 244 -28.15 -17.81 14.56
C LYS A 244 -29.51 -18.26 15.12
N ALA A 245 -30.41 -18.77 14.28
CA ALA A 245 -31.70 -19.32 14.71
C ALA A 245 -31.51 -20.52 15.66
N ALA A 246 -30.64 -21.46 15.33
CA ALA A 246 -30.30 -22.58 16.17
C ALA A 246 -29.69 -22.19 17.52
N SER A 247 -28.86 -21.14 17.53
CA SER A 247 -28.32 -20.57 18.76
C SER A 247 -29.42 -19.96 19.64
N LEU A 248 -30.31 -19.14 19.06
CA LEU A 248 -31.43 -18.52 19.78
C LEU A 248 -32.38 -19.55 20.36
N LEU A 249 -32.70 -20.60 19.59
CA LEU A 249 -33.52 -21.71 20.07
C LEU A 249 -32.95 -22.45 21.29
N ARG A 250 -31.62 -22.50 21.41
CA ARG A 250 -30.93 -23.12 22.56
C ARG A 250 -30.74 -22.19 23.74
N SER A 251 -30.58 -20.89 23.51
CA SER A 251 -30.15 -19.92 24.54
C SER A 251 -31.28 -19.00 25.02
N SER A 252 -32.41 -18.93 24.31
CA SER A 252 -33.53 -18.04 24.66
C SER A 252 -34.82 -18.82 24.93
N LYS A 253 -35.79 -18.16 25.55
CA LYS A 253 -37.15 -18.63 25.74
C LYS A 253 -38.15 -18.00 24.76
N GLU A 254 -37.61 -17.38 23.69
CA GLU A 254 -38.43 -16.71 22.68
C GLU A 254 -39.25 -17.74 21.88
N GLN A 255 -40.41 -17.28 21.40
CA GLN A 255 -41.26 -18.12 20.55
C GLN A 255 -40.62 -18.34 19.17
N ILE A 256 -40.81 -19.50 18.58
CA ILE A 256 -40.22 -19.92 17.30
C ILE A 256 -40.55 -18.92 16.17
N ASN A 257 -41.76 -18.36 16.14
CA ASN A 257 -42.17 -17.37 15.16
C ASN A 257 -41.40 -16.06 15.29
N ILE A 258 -41.01 -15.66 16.49
CA ILE A 258 -40.18 -14.47 16.75
C ILE A 258 -38.74 -14.73 16.26
N ILE A 259 -38.18 -15.88 16.62
CA ILE A 259 -36.84 -16.31 16.16
C ILE A 259 -36.80 -16.38 14.63
N ALA A 260 -37.82 -16.95 14.00
CA ALA A 260 -37.92 -17.04 12.54
C ALA A 260 -38.01 -15.65 11.87
N TYR A 261 -38.60 -14.67 12.56
CA TYR A 261 -38.64 -13.27 12.05
C TYR A 261 -37.31 -12.53 12.22
N GLN A 262 -36.53 -12.87 13.24
CA GLN A 262 -35.21 -12.28 13.52
C GLN A 262 -34.10 -12.85 12.63
N CYS A 263 -34.30 -14.00 12.03
CA CYS A 263 -33.31 -14.68 11.19
C CYS A 263 -33.75 -14.77 9.73
#